data_89187fbc4db79af5ad2e66d03ac30d59
#
_entry.id   89187fbc4db79af5ad2e66d03ac30d59
#
_cell.length_a   1.000
_cell.length_b   1.000
_cell.length_c   1.000
_cell.angle_alpha   90.00
_cell.angle_beta   90.00
_cell.angle_gamma   90.00
#
_symmetry.space_group_name_H-M   'P 1'
#
loop_
_entity.id
_entity.type
_entity.pdbx_description
1 polymer ?
#
loop_
_entity_poly.entity_id
_entity_poly.type
_entity_poly.pdbx_seq_one_letter_code
_entity_poly.pdbx_strand_id
1 'polypeptide(L)'
;MNQANALRAEPPGAAADAQAAGPEGFDSLTGLCSRATLHRVLSATLAHAQPGGSLPALLALDLDRFQAINDSTGIATGDGVLSRVARRIQGAVPKGATVARISGDEFAVLLPDGNQGGEVATRLLDLIGRPYAVNGHAVTISVSIGLAQARAADQQADDLLQAANIALHRAEADGKDRWCLYEPWMHERAATRQTLEMDLRAALAVNKVELRKAMSVDQFEVHYQPQVDAKSLRLLGFEALVRWRHPLRGMIGPDLFIPLAEEIGLIGLLGDWVLRTACKAAAAWPAPAVGDPYWVAVNVSPLQLRERRALVASIADALASSGLAPGRLEIEITESALMGDAIETLKGIKALGVGLSLDDFGTGYSSLSQLAHYPFDRLKIDRSFVSGLSDGEEPDRASARHAGWMLQAIASLGAGLGMTTVAEGVETMAQAEMVCRAGVTVIQGHLIARSTPQAELLTLMRRLEADAVPIAVSAPLAQESTT
;
A
#
# COMPACT_ATOMS: atom_id res chain seq x y z
N MET A 1 -26.62 -57.61 37.66
CA MET A 1 -26.19 -57.96 36.27
C MET A 1 -27.19 -57.34 35.31
N ASN A 2 -26.88 -56.25 34.72
CA ASN A 2 -27.17 -55.86 33.35
C ASN A 2 -26.61 -54.46 33.08
N GLN A 3 -25.58 -54.42 32.32
CA GLN A 3 -24.95 -53.18 31.85
C GLN A 3 -25.81 -52.62 30.72
N ALA A 4 -26.34 -51.42 30.89
CA ALA A 4 -26.99 -50.66 29.86
C ALA A 4 -25.93 -49.96 29.01
N ASN A 5 -25.81 -50.38 27.76
CA ASN A 5 -24.99 -49.82 26.70
C ASN A 5 -25.60 -48.47 26.28
N ALA A 6 -25.03 -47.36 26.71
CA ALA A 6 -25.42 -46.04 26.22
C ALA A 6 -24.74 -45.80 24.85
N LEU A 7 -25.50 -46.03 23.77
CA LEU A 7 -25.18 -45.60 22.45
C LEU A 7 -25.06 -44.07 22.44
N ARG A 8 -23.87 -43.54 22.27
CA ARG A 8 -23.63 -42.16 21.92
C ARG A 8 -24.19 -41.94 20.51
N ALA A 9 -25.28 -41.23 20.41
CA ALA A 9 -25.76 -40.70 19.14
C ALA A 9 -24.73 -39.67 18.62
N GLU A 10 -24.08 -39.97 17.50
CA GLU A 10 -23.34 -38.99 16.76
C GLU A 10 -24.33 -37.90 16.31
N PRO A 11 -23.97 -36.59 16.37
CA PRO A 11 -24.83 -35.52 15.84
C PRO A 11 -25.00 -35.72 14.35
N PRO A 12 -26.18 -35.43 13.78
CA PRO A 12 -26.40 -35.48 12.32
C PRO A 12 -25.43 -34.49 11.65
N GLY A 13 -24.48 -35.02 10.88
CA GLY A 13 -23.39 -34.25 10.33
C GLY A 13 -23.88 -33.24 9.31
N ALA A 14 -23.24 -32.09 9.26
CA ALA A 14 -23.38 -31.04 8.25
C ALA A 14 -23.37 -31.56 6.79
N ALA A 15 -22.82 -32.76 6.56
CA ALA A 15 -22.87 -33.50 5.28
C ALA A 15 -24.28 -33.92 4.86
N ALA A 16 -25.21 -34.14 5.78
CA ALA A 16 -26.58 -34.54 5.46
C ALA A 16 -27.42 -33.37 4.93
N ASP A 17 -27.19 -32.16 5.47
CA ASP A 17 -27.87 -30.93 5.02
C ASP A 17 -27.35 -30.42 3.67
N ALA A 18 -26.09 -30.68 3.34
CA ALA A 18 -25.52 -30.36 2.02
C ALA A 18 -26.12 -31.27 0.91
N GLN A 19 -26.45 -32.54 1.22
CA GLN A 19 -27.06 -33.48 0.28
C GLN A 19 -28.53 -33.21 -0.03
N ALA A 20 -29.25 -32.40 0.76
CA ALA A 20 -30.62 -32.00 0.54
C ALA A 20 -30.77 -30.83 -0.46
N ALA A 21 -29.67 -30.24 -0.94
CA ALA A 21 -29.71 -29.19 -1.97
C ALA A 21 -29.94 -29.82 -3.35
N GLY A 22 -31.00 -29.39 -4.03
CA GLY A 22 -31.23 -29.74 -5.45
C GLY A 22 -30.13 -29.19 -6.36
N PRO A 23 -30.25 -29.35 -7.71
CA PRO A 23 -29.24 -28.93 -8.68
C PRO A 23 -28.79 -27.46 -8.58
N GLU A 24 -29.59 -26.60 -7.99
CA GLU A 24 -29.28 -25.19 -7.72
C GLU A 24 -28.35 -24.97 -6.50
N GLY A 25 -28.02 -26.03 -5.74
CA GLY A 25 -27.23 -25.95 -4.53
C GLY A 25 -25.71 -25.99 -4.71
N PHE A 26 -25.23 -26.26 -5.93
CA PHE A 26 -23.80 -26.46 -6.22
C PHE A 26 -23.32 -25.58 -7.39
N ASP A 27 -22.05 -25.18 -7.35
CA ASP A 27 -21.37 -24.51 -8.46
C ASP A 27 -21.10 -25.50 -9.60
N SER A 28 -21.53 -25.17 -10.81
CA SER A 28 -21.48 -26.08 -11.97
C SER A 28 -20.04 -26.36 -12.47
N LEU A 29 -19.08 -25.45 -12.23
CA LEU A 29 -17.70 -25.59 -12.66
C LEU A 29 -16.89 -26.44 -11.69
N THR A 30 -17.04 -26.18 -10.39
CA THR A 30 -16.19 -26.78 -9.35
C THR A 30 -16.84 -27.92 -8.60
N GLY A 31 -18.17 -28.03 -8.65
CA GLY A 31 -18.96 -29.00 -7.87
C GLY A 31 -19.02 -28.68 -6.37
N LEU A 32 -18.51 -27.53 -5.94
CA LEU A 32 -18.60 -27.06 -4.56
C LEU A 32 -20.00 -26.55 -4.22
N CYS A 33 -20.30 -26.38 -2.93
CA CYS A 33 -21.53 -25.73 -2.50
C CYS A 33 -21.63 -24.31 -3.09
N SER A 34 -22.85 -23.88 -3.43
CA SER A 34 -23.13 -22.49 -3.78
C SER A 34 -23.13 -21.59 -2.54
N ARG A 35 -23.07 -20.26 -2.74
CA ARG A 35 -23.22 -19.25 -1.69
C ARG A 35 -24.48 -19.46 -0.84
N ALA A 36 -25.61 -19.76 -1.50
CA ALA A 36 -26.89 -19.97 -0.81
C ALA A 36 -26.85 -21.22 0.07
N THR A 37 -26.20 -22.29 -0.39
CA THR A 37 -26.03 -23.51 0.41
C THR A 37 -25.11 -23.27 1.58
N LEU A 38 -23.99 -22.59 1.38
CA LEU A 38 -23.06 -22.21 2.49
C LEU A 38 -23.80 -21.42 3.57
N HIS A 39 -24.59 -20.40 3.19
CA HIS A 39 -25.34 -19.58 4.14
C HIS A 39 -26.31 -20.41 4.98
N ARG A 40 -27.04 -21.32 4.34
CA ARG A 40 -27.99 -22.23 5.03
C ARG A 40 -27.27 -23.16 5.99
N VAL A 41 -26.15 -23.78 5.57
CA VAL A 41 -25.34 -24.68 6.41
C VAL A 41 -24.71 -23.91 7.59
N LEU A 42 -24.19 -22.70 7.34
CA LEU A 42 -23.65 -21.83 8.37
C LEU A 42 -24.70 -21.47 9.42
N SER A 43 -25.90 -21.04 8.98
CA SER A 43 -27.01 -20.71 9.88
C SER A 43 -27.42 -21.92 10.75
N ALA A 44 -27.51 -23.11 10.14
CA ALA A 44 -27.79 -24.35 10.87
C ALA A 44 -26.66 -24.70 11.86
N THR A 45 -25.40 -24.56 11.46
CA THR A 45 -24.25 -24.85 12.33
C THR A 45 -24.21 -23.92 13.54
N LEU A 46 -24.47 -22.63 13.37
CA LEU A 46 -24.56 -21.65 14.46
C LEU A 46 -25.73 -21.97 15.41
N ALA A 47 -26.91 -22.30 14.89
CA ALA A 47 -28.10 -22.65 15.69
C ALA A 47 -27.91 -23.92 16.53
N HIS A 48 -27.03 -24.84 16.11
CA HIS A 48 -26.72 -26.07 16.86
C HIS A 48 -25.48 -25.96 17.74
N ALA A 49 -24.78 -24.81 17.74
CA ALA A 49 -23.60 -24.59 18.56
C ALA A 49 -24.00 -24.58 20.05
N GLN A 50 -23.33 -25.39 20.85
CA GLN A 50 -23.63 -25.49 22.28
C GLN A 50 -22.81 -24.48 23.10
N PRO A 51 -23.40 -23.85 24.14
CA PRO A 51 -22.64 -23.02 25.05
C PRO A 51 -21.51 -23.82 25.71
N GLY A 52 -20.28 -23.34 25.61
CA GLY A 52 -19.08 -24.01 26.15
C GLY A 52 -18.46 -25.08 25.23
N GLY A 53 -19.04 -25.33 24.03
CA GLY A 53 -18.45 -26.15 22.98
C GLY A 53 -17.53 -25.32 22.07
N SER A 54 -16.88 -26.00 21.11
CA SER A 54 -16.15 -25.29 20.03
C SER A 54 -17.15 -24.56 19.14
N LEU A 55 -16.92 -23.28 18.92
CA LEU A 55 -17.71 -22.47 18.00
C LEU A 55 -17.16 -22.59 16.56
N PRO A 56 -18.01 -22.49 15.53
CA PRO A 56 -17.57 -22.60 14.15
C PRO A 56 -16.68 -21.43 13.72
N ALA A 57 -15.87 -21.66 12.71
CA ALA A 57 -15.13 -20.60 12.01
C ALA A 57 -15.43 -20.62 10.52
N LEU A 58 -15.32 -19.46 9.91
CA LEU A 58 -15.47 -19.26 8.50
C LEU A 58 -14.17 -18.66 7.94
N LEU A 59 -13.66 -19.27 6.87
CA LEU A 59 -12.58 -18.72 6.06
C LEU A 59 -13.19 -18.19 4.76
N ALA A 60 -12.94 -16.94 4.43
CA ALA A 60 -13.19 -16.35 3.11
C ALA A 60 -11.85 -16.30 2.36
N LEU A 61 -11.84 -16.73 1.10
CA LEU A 61 -10.64 -16.86 0.28
C LEU A 61 -10.83 -16.14 -1.05
N ASP A 62 -9.81 -15.42 -1.51
CA ASP A 62 -9.74 -14.79 -2.83
C ASP A 62 -8.43 -15.16 -3.51
N LEU A 63 -8.49 -15.55 -4.79
CA LEU A 63 -7.29 -15.92 -5.56
C LEU A 63 -6.60 -14.67 -6.11
N ASP A 64 -5.42 -14.37 -5.61
CA ASP A 64 -4.68 -13.17 -5.94
C ASP A 64 -4.38 -13.05 -7.43
N ARG A 65 -4.82 -11.94 -8.06
CA ARG A 65 -4.57 -11.61 -9.47
C ARG A 65 -5.09 -12.66 -10.46
N PHE A 66 -6.16 -13.37 -10.14
CA PHE A 66 -6.73 -14.41 -11.02
C PHE A 66 -7.12 -13.87 -12.41
N GLN A 67 -7.58 -12.62 -12.50
CA GLN A 67 -7.88 -11.99 -13.78
C GLN A 67 -6.67 -11.94 -14.72
N ALA A 68 -5.45 -11.71 -14.19
CA ALA A 68 -4.23 -11.69 -15.01
C ALA A 68 -3.93 -13.06 -15.64
N ILE A 69 -4.34 -14.16 -14.99
CA ILE A 69 -4.24 -15.50 -15.56
C ILE A 69 -5.22 -15.65 -16.73
N ASN A 70 -6.47 -15.22 -16.58
CA ASN A 70 -7.44 -15.24 -17.65
C ASN A 70 -6.99 -14.40 -18.86
N ASP A 71 -6.44 -13.21 -18.60
CA ASP A 71 -5.99 -12.29 -19.65
C ASP A 71 -4.76 -12.84 -20.40
N SER A 72 -3.88 -13.57 -19.72
CA SER A 72 -2.65 -14.09 -20.33
C SER A 72 -2.78 -15.49 -20.95
N THR A 73 -3.63 -16.37 -20.38
CA THR A 73 -3.72 -17.80 -20.78
C THR A 73 -5.10 -18.23 -21.26
N GLY A 74 -6.07 -17.33 -21.21
CA GLY A 74 -7.45 -17.53 -21.64
C GLY A 74 -8.36 -18.17 -20.58
N ILE A 75 -9.67 -17.92 -20.71
CA ILE A 75 -10.73 -18.32 -19.76
C ILE A 75 -10.74 -19.84 -19.50
N ALA A 76 -10.52 -20.67 -20.53
CA ALA A 76 -10.51 -22.12 -20.37
C ALA A 76 -9.38 -22.63 -19.45
N THR A 77 -8.25 -21.93 -19.41
CA THR A 77 -7.16 -22.23 -18.48
C THR A 77 -7.51 -21.77 -17.07
N GLY A 78 -8.11 -20.59 -16.91
CA GLY A 78 -8.65 -20.09 -15.64
C GLY A 78 -9.68 -21.03 -15.02
N ASP A 79 -10.65 -21.52 -15.79
CA ASP A 79 -11.62 -22.52 -15.35
C ASP A 79 -10.94 -23.83 -14.88
N GLY A 80 -9.91 -24.24 -15.59
CA GLY A 80 -9.10 -25.39 -15.21
C GLY A 80 -8.33 -25.15 -13.89
N VAL A 81 -7.84 -23.94 -13.63
CA VAL A 81 -7.21 -23.55 -12.36
C VAL A 81 -8.25 -23.58 -11.23
N LEU A 82 -9.40 -22.93 -11.41
CA LEU A 82 -10.50 -22.90 -10.41
C LEU A 82 -10.94 -24.30 -10.00
N SER A 83 -11.13 -25.22 -10.97
CA SER A 83 -11.51 -26.60 -10.69
C SER A 83 -10.42 -27.37 -9.90
N ARG A 84 -9.13 -27.03 -10.06
CA ARG A 84 -8.03 -27.65 -9.32
C ARG A 84 -7.84 -27.03 -7.94
N VAL A 85 -8.02 -25.72 -7.82
CA VAL A 85 -8.08 -25.02 -6.53
C VAL A 85 -9.18 -25.62 -5.67
N ALA A 86 -10.39 -25.76 -6.20
CA ALA A 86 -11.51 -26.39 -5.50
C ALA A 86 -11.16 -27.77 -4.92
N ARG A 87 -10.51 -28.61 -5.74
CA ARG A 87 -10.05 -29.94 -5.28
C ARG A 87 -8.97 -29.87 -4.21
N ARG A 88 -8.04 -28.92 -4.31
CA ARG A 88 -7.01 -28.72 -3.27
C ARG A 88 -7.64 -28.27 -1.95
N ILE A 89 -8.59 -27.33 -2.00
CA ILE A 89 -9.32 -26.89 -0.81
C ILE A 89 -10.04 -28.07 -0.17
N GLN A 90 -10.84 -28.84 -0.95
CA GLN A 90 -11.55 -30.01 -0.41
C GLN A 90 -10.62 -31.05 0.22
N GLY A 91 -9.44 -31.26 -0.38
CA GLY A 91 -8.45 -32.22 0.16
C GLY A 91 -7.70 -31.71 1.40
N ALA A 92 -7.68 -30.40 1.63
CA ALA A 92 -6.94 -29.77 2.73
C ALA A 92 -7.77 -29.57 4.00
N VAL A 93 -9.10 -29.57 3.89
CA VAL A 93 -9.99 -29.30 5.04
C VAL A 93 -10.33 -30.57 5.80
N PRO A 94 -10.63 -30.48 7.11
CA PRO A 94 -11.02 -31.63 7.93
C PRO A 94 -12.40 -32.18 7.52
N LYS A 95 -12.66 -33.43 7.91
CA LYS A 95 -13.99 -34.04 7.70
C LYS A 95 -15.07 -33.21 8.44
N GLY A 96 -16.18 -32.98 7.78
CA GLY A 96 -17.29 -32.17 8.31
C GLY A 96 -17.20 -30.69 7.95
N ALA A 97 -16.10 -30.22 7.35
CA ALA A 97 -16.02 -28.87 6.80
C ALA A 97 -16.88 -28.75 5.54
N THR A 98 -17.49 -27.58 5.33
CA THR A 98 -18.23 -27.25 4.12
C THR A 98 -17.40 -26.29 3.27
N VAL A 99 -17.15 -26.65 2.01
CA VAL A 99 -16.43 -25.84 1.04
C VAL A 99 -17.41 -25.29 0.01
N ALA A 100 -17.36 -24.01 -0.25
CA ALA A 100 -18.22 -23.33 -1.21
C ALA A 100 -17.41 -22.45 -2.17
N ARG A 101 -17.95 -22.25 -3.36
CA ARG A 101 -17.54 -21.17 -4.27
C ARG A 101 -18.60 -20.08 -4.21
N ILE A 102 -18.16 -18.87 -3.89
CA ILE A 102 -19.05 -17.73 -3.64
C ILE A 102 -19.37 -17.00 -4.95
N SER A 103 -18.31 -16.64 -5.68
CA SER A 103 -18.38 -16.02 -7.01
C SER A 103 -17.00 -16.05 -7.66
N GLY A 104 -16.89 -15.98 -8.97
CA GLY A 104 -15.62 -15.80 -9.68
C GLY A 104 -14.46 -16.64 -9.13
N ASP A 105 -13.51 -16.01 -8.50
CA ASP A 105 -12.31 -16.52 -7.83
C ASP A 105 -12.44 -16.59 -6.31
N GLU A 106 -13.61 -16.31 -5.75
CA GLU A 106 -13.89 -16.32 -4.32
C GLU A 106 -14.38 -17.70 -3.84
N PHE A 107 -13.79 -18.19 -2.78
CA PHE A 107 -14.18 -19.43 -2.09
C PHE A 107 -14.44 -19.17 -0.62
N ALA A 108 -15.13 -20.11 0.03
CA ALA A 108 -15.30 -20.10 1.48
C ALA A 108 -15.20 -21.50 2.05
N VAL A 109 -14.71 -21.58 3.29
CA VAL A 109 -14.61 -22.82 4.06
C VAL A 109 -15.24 -22.60 5.44
N LEU A 110 -16.31 -23.34 5.74
CA LEU A 110 -16.91 -23.40 7.05
C LEU A 110 -16.32 -24.58 7.83
N LEU A 111 -15.75 -24.29 8.97
CA LEU A 111 -15.23 -25.28 9.93
C LEU A 111 -16.19 -25.37 11.12
N PRO A 112 -16.75 -26.55 11.42
CA PRO A 112 -17.57 -26.75 12.64
C PRO A 112 -16.77 -26.52 13.92
N ASP A 113 -15.47 -26.83 13.93
CA ASP A 113 -14.53 -26.54 15.01
C ASP A 113 -13.60 -25.38 14.61
N GLY A 114 -13.87 -24.21 15.13
CA GLY A 114 -13.13 -22.99 14.82
C GLY A 114 -11.69 -22.96 15.34
N ASN A 115 -11.36 -23.81 16.33
CA ASN A 115 -9.98 -23.88 16.84
C ASN A 115 -8.97 -24.34 15.78
N GLN A 116 -9.42 -25.02 14.73
CA GLN A 116 -8.59 -25.46 13.61
C GLN A 116 -8.38 -24.38 12.54
N GLY A 117 -9.01 -23.21 12.67
CA GLY A 117 -9.04 -22.18 11.63
C GLY A 117 -7.67 -21.73 11.15
N GLY A 118 -6.76 -21.40 12.07
CA GLY A 118 -5.41 -20.93 11.73
C GLY A 118 -4.54 -22.02 11.07
N GLU A 119 -4.65 -23.27 11.52
CA GLU A 119 -3.93 -24.38 10.91
C GLU A 119 -4.42 -24.66 9.48
N VAL A 120 -5.75 -24.65 9.29
CA VAL A 120 -6.35 -24.84 7.96
C VAL A 120 -5.98 -23.68 7.03
N ALA A 121 -6.03 -22.44 7.49
CA ALA A 121 -5.64 -21.26 6.69
C ALA A 121 -4.17 -21.36 6.24
N THR A 122 -3.25 -21.68 7.13
CA THR A 122 -1.82 -21.86 6.80
C THR A 122 -1.60 -23.00 5.81
N ARG A 123 -2.31 -24.12 5.97
CA ARG A 123 -2.26 -25.25 5.04
C ARG A 123 -2.78 -24.90 3.66
N LEU A 124 -3.86 -24.11 3.58
CA LEU A 124 -4.44 -23.65 2.32
C LEU A 124 -3.50 -22.71 1.57
N LEU A 125 -2.84 -21.77 2.25
CA LEU A 125 -1.80 -20.92 1.64
C LEU A 125 -0.72 -21.77 0.94
N ASP A 126 -0.12 -22.72 1.67
CA ASP A 126 0.93 -23.59 1.10
C ASP A 126 0.43 -24.41 -0.08
N LEU A 127 -0.74 -25.04 0.03
CA LEU A 127 -1.24 -25.93 -1.00
C LEU A 127 -1.73 -25.18 -2.24
N ILE A 128 -2.41 -24.04 -2.09
CA ILE A 128 -2.92 -23.27 -3.23
C ILE A 128 -1.74 -22.62 -3.97
N GLY A 129 -0.73 -22.13 -3.27
CA GLY A 129 0.46 -21.51 -3.86
C GLY A 129 1.33 -22.45 -4.71
N ARG A 130 1.12 -23.79 -4.63
CA ARG A 130 1.88 -24.75 -5.44
C ARG A 130 1.48 -24.71 -6.92
N PRO A 131 2.42 -24.88 -7.88
CA PRO A 131 2.13 -24.82 -9.30
C PRO A 131 0.99 -25.74 -9.77
N TYR A 132 0.28 -25.31 -10.79
CA TYR A 132 -0.78 -26.04 -11.49
C TYR A 132 -0.35 -26.30 -12.94
N ALA A 133 -0.49 -27.54 -13.42
CA ALA A 133 -0.32 -27.84 -14.83
C ALA A 133 -1.72 -27.91 -15.49
N VAL A 134 -2.12 -26.87 -16.25
CA VAL A 134 -3.43 -26.75 -16.87
C VAL A 134 -3.27 -26.45 -18.36
N ASN A 135 -3.86 -27.23 -19.24
CA ASN A 135 -3.86 -27.01 -20.70
C ASN A 135 -2.45 -26.78 -21.29
N GLY A 136 -1.44 -27.45 -20.75
CA GLY A 136 -0.03 -27.29 -21.17
C GLY A 136 0.71 -26.10 -20.55
N HIS A 137 0.04 -25.30 -19.73
CA HIS A 137 0.63 -24.17 -19.01
C HIS A 137 0.97 -24.54 -17.56
N ALA A 138 2.11 -24.09 -17.07
CA ALA A 138 2.43 -24.08 -15.65
C ALA A 138 1.97 -22.74 -15.06
N VAL A 139 0.96 -22.76 -14.17
CA VAL A 139 0.36 -21.57 -13.54
C VAL A 139 0.64 -21.63 -12.05
N THR A 140 1.11 -20.53 -11.47
CA THR A 140 1.22 -20.34 -10.01
C THR A 140 0.29 -19.20 -9.61
N ILE A 141 -0.46 -19.39 -8.53
CA ILE A 141 -1.39 -18.40 -7.99
C ILE A 141 -1.31 -18.44 -6.48
N SER A 142 -1.31 -17.28 -5.85
CA SER A 142 -1.45 -17.15 -4.38
C SER A 142 -2.91 -16.93 -3.99
N VAL A 143 -3.18 -16.95 -2.70
CA VAL A 143 -4.51 -16.75 -2.13
C VAL A 143 -4.43 -15.86 -0.92
N SER A 144 -5.36 -14.92 -0.79
CA SER A 144 -5.59 -14.15 0.43
C SER A 144 -6.73 -14.78 1.21
N ILE A 145 -6.62 -14.87 2.56
CA ILE A 145 -7.61 -15.56 3.40
C ILE A 145 -7.98 -14.69 4.59
N GLY A 146 -9.30 -14.48 4.78
CA GLY A 146 -9.87 -13.91 6.00
C GLY A 146 -10.48 -15.00 6.87
N LEU A 147 -10.04 -15.11 8.11
CA LEU A 147 -10.55 -16.06 9.11
C LEU A 147 -11.39 -15.33 10.14
N ALA A 148 -12.63 -15.74 10.34
CA ALA A 148 -13.47 -15.29 11.45
C ALA A 148 -13.98 -16.49 12.25
N GLN A 149 -13.84 -16.44 13.57
CA GLN A 149 -14.41 -17.42 14.50
C GLN A 149 -15.66 -16.85 15.14
N ALA A 150 -16.72 -17.64 15.22
CA ALA A 150 -17.92 -17.24 15.93
C ALA A 150 -17.60 -16.99 17.42
N ARG A 151 -18.25 -15.99 18.01
CA ARG A 151 -18.00 -15.57 19.40
C ARG A 151 -19.10 -15.99 20.35
N ALA A 152 -20.28 -16.21 19.81
CA ALA A 152 -21.45 -16.66 20.54
C ALA A 152 -22.27 -17.59 19.66
N ALA A 153 -23.03 -18.48 20.29
CA ALA A 153 -23.89 -19.44 19.61
C ALA A 153 -25.12 -18.79 18.93
N ASP A 154 -25.48 -17.58 19.33
CA ASP A 154 -26.60 -16.80 18.77
C ASP A 154 -26.17 -15.78 17.71
N GLN A 155 -24.90 -15.81 17.30
CA GLN A 155 -24.39 -14.94 16.24
C GLN A 155 -25.08 -15.26 14.92
N GLN A 156 -25.43 -14.20 14.15
CA GLN A 156 -26.05 -14.38 12.82
C GLN A 156 -25.00 -14.82 11.79
N ALA A 157 -25.44 -15.59 10.80
CA ALA A 157 -24.58 -16.07 9.72
C ALA A 157 -23.98 -14.90 8.91
N ASP A 158 -24.75 -13.84 8.66
CA ASP A 158 -24.29 -12.66 7.92
C ASP A 158 -23.20 -11.91 8.67
N ASP A 159 -23.25 -11.83 10.02
CA ASP A 159 -22.20 -11.19 10.81
C ASP A 159 -20.87 -11.93 10.71
N LEU A 160 -20.91 -13.29 10.70
CA LEU A 160 -19.70 -14.08 10.56
C LEU A 160 -19.12 -14.01 9.15
N LEU A 161 -19.97 -13.99 8.14
CA LEU A 161 -19.58 -13.75 6.75
C LEU A 161 -18.92 -12.38 6.59
N GLN A 162 -19.54 -11.34 7.14
CA GLN A 162 -18.99 -9.99 7.12
C GLN A 162 -17.63 -9.91 7.83
N ALA A 163 -17.51 -10.54 8.99
CA ALA A 163 -16.25 -10.58 9.74
C ALA A 163 -15.14 -11.28 8.95
N ALA A 164 -15.43 -12.42 8.30
CA ALA A 164 -14.45 -13.12 7.47
C ALA A 164 -14.02 -12.27 6.26
N ASN A 165 -14.95 -11.57 5.61
CA ASN A 165 -14.65 -10.67 4.49
C ASN A 165 -13.82 -9.46 4.91
N ILE A 166 -14.10 -8.85 6.07
CA ILE A 166 -13.28 -7.75 6.60
C ILE A 166 -11.83 -8.22 6.84
N ALA A 167 -11.65 -9.42 7.38
CA ALA A 167 -10.33 -10.00 7.58
C ALA A 167 -9.64 -10.34 6.24
N LEU A 168 -10.40 -10.79 5.22
CA LEU A 168 -9.89 -11.03 3.87
C LEU A 168 -9.36 -9.74 3.23
N HIS A 169 -10.14 -8.66 3.23
CA HIS A 169 -9.70 -7.36 2.72
C HIS A 169 -8.45 -6.84 3.47
N ARG A 170 -8.32 -7.18 4.77
CA ARG A 170 -7.11 -6.85 5.52
C ARG A 170 -5.90 -7.64 5.02
N ALA A 171 -6.04 -8.95 4.77
CA ALA A 171 -4.98 -9.78 4.21
C ALA A 171 -4.51 -9.27 2.83
N GLU A 172 -5.45 -8.84 1.99
CA GLU A 172 -5.15 -8.24 0.69
C GLU A 172 -4.38 -6.92 0.82
N ALA A 173 -4.84 -6.02 1.71
CA ALA A 173 -4.20 -4.72 1.95
C ALA A 173 -2.79 -4.86 2.55
N ASP A 174 -2.55 -5.87 3.39
CA ASP A 174 -1.26 -6.13 4.02
C ASP A 174 -0.24 -6.80 3.07
N GLY A 175 -0.58 -6.95 1.77
CA GLY A 175 0.35 -7.40 0.73
C GLY A 175 0.00 -8.75 0.11
N LYS A 176 -1.21 -9.27 0.32
CA LYS A 176 -1.71 -10.53 -0.26
C LYS A 176 -0.91 -11.76 0.21
N ASP A 177 -1.21 -12.95 -0.36
CA ASP A 177 -0.51 -14.23 -0.07
C ASP A 177 -0.35 -14.49 1.44
N ARG A 178 -1.43 -14.28 2.19
CA ARG A 178 -1.49 -14.43 3.66
C ARG A 178 -2.89 -14.66 4.17
N TRP A 179 -2.98 -15.04 5.44
CA TRP A 179 -4.25 -15.02 6.14
C TRP A 179 -4.27 -14.01 7.28
N CYS A 180 -5.46 -13.52 7.61
CA CYS A 180 -5.69 -12.59 8.70
C CYS A 180 -6.85 -13.09 9.55
N LEU A 181 -6.69 -13.03 10.88
CA LEU A 181 -7.77 -13.32 11.84
C LEU A 181 -8.57 -12.05 12.08
N TYR A 182 -9.90 -12.16 12.00
CA TYR A 182 -10.80 -11.06 12.32
C TYR A 182 -10.71 -10.65 13.78
N GLU A 183 -10.54 -9.37 14.01
CA GLU A 183 -10.64 -8.72 15.31
C GLU A 183 -11.66 -7.57 15.27
N PRO A 184 -12.38 -7.24 16.38
CA PRO A 184 -13.46 -6.24 16.38
C PRO A 184 -13.02 -4.86 15.87
N TRP A 185 -11.81 -4.44 16.18
CA TRP A 185 -11.29 -3.14 15.70
C TRP A 185 -11.25 -3.05 14.17
N MET A 186 -11.17 -4.18 13.47
CA MET A 186 -11.21 -4.20 12.00
C MET A 186 -12.56 -3.75 11.47
N HIS A 187 -13.66 -4.11 12.16
CA HIS A 187 -15.00 -3.64 11.79
C HIS A 187 -15.14 -2.13 11.93
N GLU A 188 -14.66 -1.56 13.04
CA GLU A 188 -14.66 -0.12 13.26
C GLU A 188 -13.82 0.60 12.20
N ARG A 189 -12.68 0.03 11.84
CA ARG A 189 -11.81 0.57 10.79
C ARG A 189 -12.46 0.48 9.41
N ALA A 190 -13.14 -0.62 9.08
CA ALA A 190 -13.87 -0.78 7.82
C ALA A 190 -15.04 0.22 7.71
N ALA A 191 -15.84 0.38 8.77
CA ALA A 191 -16.90 1.39 8.82
C ALA A 191 -16.34 2.82 8.70
N THR A 192 -15.21 3.10 9.36
CA THR A 192 -14.49 4.37 9.24
C THR A 192 -14.04 4.61 7.81
N ARG A 193 -13.48 3.59 7.13
CA ARG A 193 -13.03 3.68 5.73
C ARG A 193 -14.19 3.98 4.80
N GLN A 194 -15.32 3.29 4.95
CA GLN A 194 -16.52 3.54 4.14
C GLN A 194 -17.05 4.97 4.32
N THR A 195 -17.06 5.46 5.56
CA THR A 195 -17.45 6.86 5.82
C THR A 195 -16.48 7.83 5.17
N LEU A 196 -15.16 7.58 5.31
CA LEU A 196 -14.13 8.41 4.67
C LEU A 196 -14.24 8.39 3.13
N GLU A 197 -14.64 7.28 2.53
CA GLU A 197 -14.88 7.21 1.09
C GLU A 197 -16.02 8.15 0.67
N MET A 198 -17.14 8.11 1.39
CA MET A 198 -18.27 9.02 1.13
C MET A 198 -17.87 10.49 1.33
N ASP A 199 -17.13 10.77 2.41
CA ASP A 199 -16.67 12.11 2.74
C ASP A 199 -15.66 12.63 1.71
N LEU A 200 -14.75 11.75 1.22
CA LEU A 200 -13.79 12.08 0.17
C LEU A 200 -14.48 12.34 -1.17
N ARG A 201 -15.46 11.51 -1.54
CA ARG A 201 -16.30 11.75 -2.72
C ARG A 201 -17.03 13.06 -2.61
N ALA A 202 -17.61 13.38 -1.46
CA ALA A 202 -18.29 14.65 -1.22
C ALA A 202 -17.32 15.84 -1.29
N ALA A 203 -16.13 15.73 -0.70
CA ALA A 203 -15.11 16.78 -0.73
C ALA A 203 -14.57 17.04 -2.15
N LEU A 204 -14.49 16.01 -3.00
CA LEU A 204 -14.01 16.09 -4.39
C LEU A 204 -15.13 16.11 -5.44
N ALA A 205 -16.39 15.75 -5.08
CA ALA A 205 -17.55 15.58 -5.99
C ALA A 205 -18.26 16.89 -6.30
N VAL A 206 -17.53 17.97 -6.45
CA VAL A 206 -18.15 19.17 -6.99
C VAL A 206 -18.09 19.09 -8.53
N ASN A 207 -19.26 19.23 -9.16
CA ASN A 207 -19.52 19.20 -10.61
C ASN A 207 -18.32 19.67 -11.46
N LYS A 208 -18.01 18.93 -12.52
CA LYS A 208 -16.91 19.22 -13.50
C LYS A 208 -16.87 20.67 -14.02
N VAL A 209 -17.96 21.42 -13.90
CA VAL A 209 -18.05 22.83 -14.33
C VAL A 209 -17.80 23.82 -13.20
N GLU A 210 -18.06 23.44 -11.93
CA GLU A 210 -17.85 24.30 -10.75
C GLU A 210 -16.56 23.98 -9.98
N LEU A 211 -15.79 22.96 -10.41
CA LEU A 211 -14.55 22.51 -9.77
C LEU A 211 -13.55 23.65 -9.54
N ARG A 212 -13.55 24.68 -10.41
CA ARG A 212 -12.72 25.88 -10.23
C ARG A 212 -13.17 26.82 -9.10
N LYS A 213 -14.44 26.72 -8.66
CA LYS A 213 -14.98 27.56 -7.58
C LYS A 213 -15.20 26.83 -6.26
N ALA A 214 -15.42 25.55 -6.26
CA ALA A 214 -15.83 24.77 -5.10
C ALA A 214 -14.70 23.96 -4.46
N MET A 215 -13.54 23.81 -5.09
CA MET A 215 -12.30 23.43 -4.39
C MET A 215 -11.79 24.57 -3.48
N SER A 216 -12.53 25.67 -3.37
CA SER A 216 -12.39 26.64 -2.30
C SER A 216 -13.06 26.20 -0.99
N VAL A 217 -13.61 25.00 -0.91
CA VAL A 217 -14.02 24.43 0.36
C VAL A 217 -12.75 23.91 1.03
N ASP A 218 -12.24 24.67 1.92
CA ASP A 218 -11.22 24.60 2.95
C ASP A 218 -10.83 23.21 3.54
N GLN A 219 -11.08 22.11 2.82
CA GLN A 219 -10.79 20.77 3.34
C GLN A 219 -9.42 20.24 2.94
N PHE A 220 -8.89 20.62 1.78
CA PHE A 220 -7.55 20.21 1.38
C PHE A 220 -6.58 21.39 1.44
N GLU A 221 -5.40 21.12 1.98
CA GLU A 221 -4.30 22.08 1.99
C GLU A 221 -2.99 21.40 1.60
N VAL A 222 -2.07 22.16 1.03
CA VAL A 222 -0.73 21.68 0.70
C VAL A 222 0.24 22.21 1.74
N HIS A 223 0.92 21.30 2.43
CA HIS A 223 2.03 21.60 3.31
C HIS A 223 3.34 21.41 2.56
N TYR A 224 4.37 22.11 2.97
CA TYR A 224 5.68 22.10 2.34
C TYR A 224 6.73 21.67 3.33
N GLN A 225 7.45 20.61 3.04
CA GLN A 225 8.55 20.11 3.86
C GLN A 225 9.89 20.51 3.23
N PRO A 226 10.78 21.18 3.98
CA PRO A 226 12.03 21.68 3.42
C PRO A 226 13.02 20.56 3.09
N GLN A 227 13.69 20.71 1.96
CA GLN A 227 14.83 19.93 1.50
C GLN A 227 16.05 20.83 1.53
N VAL A 228 17.12 20.39 2.22
CA VAL A 228 18.34 21.18 2.41
C VAL A 228 19.56 20.44 1.93
N ASP A 229 20.60 21.17 1.55
CA ASP A 229 21.92 20.60 1.25
C ASP A 229 22.50 19.91 2.48
N ALA A 230 22.94 18.69 2.33
CA ALA A 230 23.38 17.85 3.45
C ALA A 230 24.60 18.39 4.17
N LYS A 231 25.46 19.18 3.51
CA LYS A 231 26.70 19.73 4.11
C LYS A 231 26.49 21.11 4.69
N SER A 232 25.85 21.99 3.95
CA SER A 232 25.70 23.40 4.33
C SER A 232 24.41 23.70 5.07
N LEU A 233 23.47 22.77 5.12
CA LEU A 233 22.08 22.93 5.60
C LEU A 233 21.31 24.07 4.90
N ARG A 234 21.81 24.54 3.77
CA ARG A 234 21.14 25.58 2.97
C ARG A 234 19.87 25.04 2.37
N LEU A 235 18.79 25.80 2.45
CA LEU A 235 17.52 25.47 1.82
C LEU A 235 17.67 25.40 0.29
N LEU A 236 17.14 24.32 -0.31
CA LEU A 236 17.19 24.05 -1.74
C LEU A 236 15.81 24.02 -2.37
N GLY A 237 14.81 23.50 -1.67
CA GLY A 237 13.46 23.34 -2.15
C GLY A 237 12.53 22.78 -1.12
N PHE A 238 11.36 22.37 -1.56
CA PHE A 238 10.33 21.81 -0.70
C PHE A 238 9.60 20.64 -1.39
N GLU A 239 9.23 19.65 -0.61
CA GLU A 239 8.23 18.66 -1.02
C GLU A 239 6.83 19.13 -0.67
N ALA A 240 5.92 19.08 -1.64
CA ALA A 240 4.51 19.44 -1.49
C ALA A 240 3.70 18.21 -1.01
N LEU A 241 3.19 18.28 0.18
CA LEU A 241 2.49 17.20 0.86
C LEU A 241 1.03 17.59 1.10
N VAL A 242 0.10 16.93 0.44
CA VAL A 242 -1.33 17.16 0.63
C VAL A 242 -1.78 16.73 2.03
N ARG A 243 -2.69 17.52 2.61
CA ARG A 243 -3.35 17.26 3.90
C ARG A 243 -4.85 17.43 3.73
N TRP A 244 -5.62 16.59 4.40
CA TRP A 244 -7.08 16.69 4.40
C TRP A 244 -7.58 17.15 5.77
N ARG A 245 -8.03 18.39 5.83
CA ARG A 245 -8.69 18.97 7.03
C ARG A 245 -10.16 18.57 7.05
N HIS A 246 -10.41 17.41 7.61
CA HIS A 246 -11.77 16.87 7.68
C HIS A 246 -12.61 17.62 8.74
N PRO A 247 -13.85 18.03 8.43
CA PRO A 247 -14.68 18.87 9.34
C PRO A 247 -14.97 18.22 10.69
N LEU A 248 -15.08 16.89 10.75
CA LEU A 248 -15.39 16.14 11.97
C LEU A 248 -14.20 15.40 12.57
N ARG A 249 -13.16 15.07 11.78
CA ARG A 249 -12.04 14.22 12.20
C ARG A 249 -10.73 14.98 12.37
N GLY A 250 -10.72 16.27 12.07
CA GLY A 250 -9.50 17.08 12.09
C GLY A 250 -8.57 16.76 10.91
N MET A 251 -7.26 16.82 11.13
CA MET A 251 -6.28 16.60 10.07
C MET A 251 -6.10 15.11 9.79
N ILE A 252 -6.39 14.69 8.55
CA ILE A 252 -6.19 13.32 8.06
C ILE A 252 -4.92 13.28 7.21
N GLY A 253 -4.04 12.32 7.51
CA GLY A 253 -2.79 12.10 6.78
C GLY A 253 -3.00 11.43 5.41
N PRO A 254 -2.08 11.65 4.46
CA PRO A 254 -2.15 11.08 3.11
C PRO A 254 -2.20 9.55 3.11
N ASP A 255 -1.54 8.89 4.03
CA ASP A 255 -1.50 7.42 4.15
C ASP A 255 -2.90 6.78 4.27
N LEU A 256 -3.89 7.54 4.74
CA LEU A 256 -5.27 7.06 4.89
C LEU A 256 -6.13 7.36 3.67
N PHE A 257 -5.99 8.53 3.04
CA PHE A 257 -6.93 8.94 2.00
C PHE A 257 -6.38 8.84 0.57
N ILE A 258 -5.05 8.82 0.37
CA ILE A 258 -4.48 8.63 -0.97
C ILE A 258 -4.82 7.23 -1.54
N PRO A 259 -4.59 6.11 -0.81
CA PRO A 259 -5.01 4.80 -1.30
C PRO A 259 -6.52 4.73 -1.59
N LEU A 260 -7.33 5.41 -0.77
CA LEU A 260 -8.76 5.48 -0.97
C LEU A 260 -9.12 6.27 -2.24
N ALA A 261 -8.45 7.42 -2.48
CA ALA A 261 -8.63 8.20 -3.71
C ALA A 261 -8.25 7.41 -4.97
N GLU A 262 -7.22 6.56 -4.87
CA GLU A 262 -6.81 5.66 -5.94
C GLU A 262 -7.88 4.63 -6.26
N GLU A 263 -8.38 3.92 -5.24
CA GLU A 263 -9.42 2.89 -5.39
C GLU A 263 -10.72 3.42 -5.99
N ILE A 264 -11.15 4.60 -5.56
CA ILE A 264 -12.39 5.22 -6.05
C ILE A 264 -12.20 6.05 -7.33
N GLY A 265 -10.98 6.07 -7.90
CA GLY A 265 -10.67 6.75 -9.18
C GLY A 265 -10.64 8.28 -9.10
N LEU A 266 -10.47 8.85 -7.91
CA LEU A 266 -10.44 10.32 -7.70
C LEU A 266 -9.01 10.89 -7.57
N ILE A 267 -7.98 10.02 -7.60
CA ILE A 267 -6.58 10.45 -7.43
C ILE A 267 -6.13 11.42 -8.52
N GLY A 268 -6.60 11.26 -9.76
CA GLY A 268 -6.29 12.17 -10.85
C GLY A 268 -6.75 13.61 -10.57
N LEU A 269 -7.97 13.78 -10.04
CA LEU A 269 -8.51 15.09 -9.69
C LEU A 269 -7.74 15.74 -8.52
N LEU A 270 -7.45 14.95 -7.49
CA LEU A 270 -6.69 15.40 -6.33
C LEU A 270 -5.28 15.80 -6.73
N GLY A 271 -4.59 14.95 -7.50
CA GLY A 271 -3.22 15.21 -7.95
C GLY A 271 -3.11 16.45 -8.85
N ASP A 272 -4.08 16.66 -9.74
CA ASP A 272 -4.18 17.88 -10.56
C ASP A 272 -4.26 19.14 -9.70
N TRP A 273 -5.08 19.10 -8.66
CA TRP A 273 -5.22 20.20 -7.74
C TRP A 273 -3.94 20.45 -6.94
N VAL A 274 -3.31 19.41 -6.40
CA VAL A 274 -2.04 19.52 -5.68
C VAL A 274 -0.97 20.14 -6.57
N LEU A 275 -0.82 19.63 -7.78
CA LEU A 275 0.16 20.10 -8.76
C LEU A 275 -0.02 21.59 -9.08
N ARG A 276 -1.23 22.02 -9.40
CA ARG A 276 -1.53 23.45 -9.69
C ARG A 276 -1.30 24.34 -8.46
N THR A 277 -1.67 23.86 -7.27
CA THR A 277 -1.49 24.59 -6.03
C THR A 277 -0.01 24.74 -5.69
N ALA A 278 0.76 23.67 -5.80
CA ALA A 278 2.21 23.66 -5.55
C ALA A 278 2.96 24.55 -6.54
N CYS A 279 2.66 24.46 -7.84
CA CYS A 279 3.27 25.31 -8.86
C CYS A 279 2.97 26.80 -8.62
N LYS A 280 1.72 27.13 -8.32
CA LYS A 280 1.31 28.51 -8.02
C LYS A 280 2.02 29.05 -6.78
N ALA A 281 2.13 28.27 -5.73
CA ALA A 281 2.84 28.65 -4.52
C ALA A 281 4.34 28.87 -4.80
N ALA A 282 4.99 27.92 -5.46
CA ALA A 282 6.40 27.99 -5.79
C ALA A 282 6.77 29.16 -6.69
N ALA A 283 5.88 29.53 -7.62
CA ALA A 283 6.09 30.72 -8.48
C ALA A 283 6.13 32.02 -7.67
N ALA A 284 5.44 32.07 -6.52
CA ALA A 284 5.39 33.24 -5.65
C ALA A 284 6.48 33.25 -4.55
N TRP A 285 7.32 32.23 -4.44
CA TRP A 285 8.38 32.21 -3.44
C TRP A 285 9.49 33.22 -3.76
N PRO A 286 10.07 33.87 -2.74
CA PRO A 286 11.20 34.75 -2.95
C PRO A 286 12.40 33.97 -3.52
N ALA A 287 13.23 34.67 -4.28
CA ALA A 287 14.51 34.10 -4.68
C ALA A 287 15.44 34.01 -3.47
N PRO A 288 16.26 32.94 -3.34
CA PRO A 288 17.27 32.86 -2.31
C PRO A 288 18.31 33.96 -2.48
N ALA A 289 18.94 34.35 -1.39
CA ALA A 289 20.02 35.36 -1.42
C ALA A 289 21.25 34.85 -2.22
N VAL A 290 21.49 33.54 -2.22
CA VAL A 290 22.58 32.86 -2.93
C VAL A 290 22.13 31.51 -3.45
N GLY A 291 22.47 31.20 -4.70
CA GLY A 291 22.19 29.92 -5.36
C GLY A 291 20.99 29.95 -6.28
N ASP A 292 20.54 28.75 -6.69
CA ASP A 292 19.45 28.57 -7.62
C ASP A 292 18.09 28.80 -6.96
N PRO A 293 17.06 29.20 -7.71
CA PRO A 293 15.70 29.33 -7.20
C PRO A 293 15.18 28.02 -6.61
N TYR A 294 14.45 28.12 -5.50
CA TYR A 294 13.88 26.94 -4.82
C TYR A 294 12.97 26.15 -5.75
N TRP A 295 13.11 24.81 -5.72
CA TRP A 295 12.21 23.90 -6.42
C TRP A 295 11.06 23.46 -5.53
N VAL A 296 10.01 22.92 -6.17
CA VAL A 296 8.93 22.20 -5.51
C VAL A 296 8.83 20.80 -6.10
N ALA A 297 8.83 19.80 -5.23
CA ALA A 297 8.61 18.41 -5.58
C ALA A 297 7.14 18.02 -5.33
N VAL A 298 6.54 17.26 -6.25
CA VAL A 298 5.14 16.83 -6.18
C VAL A 298 5.05 15.34 -6.47
N ASN A 299 4.42 14.60 -5.57
CA ASN A 299 4.18 13.17 -5.68
C ASN A 299 3.13 12.86 -6.76
N VAL A 300 3.37 11.82 -7.56
CA VAL A 300 2.46 11.31 -8.59
C VAL A 300 2.17 9.83 -8.35
N SER A 301 0.88 9.51 -8.27
CA SER A 301 0.40 8.15 -8.08
C SER A 301 0.72 7.25 -9.29
N PRO A 302 0.95 5.92 -9.05
CA PRO A 302 1.07 4.94 -10.13
C PRO A 302 -0.11 4.94 -11.12
N LEU A 303 -1.32 5.24 -10.65
CA LEU A 303 -2.50 5.32 -11.52
C LEU A 303 -2.44 6.54 -12.45
N GLN A 304 -2.01 7.70 -11.95
CA GLN A 304 -1.82 8.90 -12.76
C GLN A 304 -0.71 8.69 -13.81
N LEU A 305 0.36 8.00 -13.46
CA LEU A 305 1.45 7.69 -14.39
C LEU A 305 0.98 6.86 -15.58
N ARG A 306 0.01 5.97 -15.40
CA ARG A 306 -0.61 5.16 -16.47
C ARG A 306 -1.45 6.01 -17.44
N GLU A 307 -2.01 7.13 -17.00
CA GLU A 307 -2.78 8.07 -17.83
C GLU A 307 -1.88 9.02 -18.65
N ARG A 308 -0.83 8.51 -19.20
CA ARG A 308 0.29 9.13 -19.94
C ARG A 308 0.04 10.55 -20.46
N ARG A 309 -0.90 10.70 -21.43
CA ARG A 309 -1.18 11.99 -22.09
C ARG A 309 -1.85 12.99 -21.15
N ALA A 310 -2.72 12.51 -20.27
CA ALA A 310 -3.44 13.36 -19.34
C ALA A 310 -2.47 13.96 -18.31
N LEU A 311 -1.56 13.17 -17.75
CA LEU A 311 -0.57 13.63 -16.78
C LEU A 311 0.37 14.67 -17.39
N VAL A 312 0.95 14.40 -18.58
CA VAL A 312 1.87 15.36 -19.26
C VAL A 312 1.15 16.66 -19.58
N ALA A 313 -0.09 16.60 -20.04
CA ALA A 313 -0.90 17.78 -20.32
C ALA A 313 -1.22 18.57 -19.04
N SER A 314 -1.55 17.89 -17.94
CA SER A 314 -1.80 18.53 -16.64
C SER A 314 -0.57 19.25 -16.10
N ILE A 315 0.62 18.66 -16.22
CA ILE A 315 1.90 19.30 -15.84
C ILE A 315 2.14 20.55 -16.70
N ALA A 316 1.99 20.45 -18.02
CA ALA A 316 2.16 21.59 -18.92
C ALA A 316 1.20 22.74 -18.60
N ASP A 317 -0.07 22.43 -18.33
CA ASP A 317 -1.09 23.41 -17.94
C ASP A 317 -0.80 24.05 -16.58
N ALA A 318 -0.31 23.28 -15.61
CA ALA A 318 0.07 23.81 -14.28
C ALA A 318 1.24 24.80 -14.39
N LEU A 319 2.28 24.47 -15.19
CA LEU A 319 3.41 25.35 -15.46
C LEU A 319 2.96 26.63 -16.20
N ALA A 320 2.17 26.49 -17.26
CA ALA A 320 1.68 27.62 -18.03
C ALA A 320 0.79 28.56 -17.21
N SER A 321 -0.08 28.01 -16.38
CA SER A 321 -1.02 28.80 -15.54
C SER A 321 -0.35 29.48 -14.34
N SER A 322 0.71 28.90 -13.79
CA SER A 322 1.44 29.44 -12.63
C SER A 322 2.59 30.37 -13.01
N GLY A 323 3.13 30.23 -14.23
CA GLY A 323 4.36 30.90 -14.63
C GLY A 323 5.64 30.34 -13.98
N LEU A 324 5.56 29.17 -13.32
CA LEU A 324 6.72 28.53 -12.72
C LEU A 324 7.67 28.05 -13.82
N ALA A 325 8.96 28.35 -13.71
CA ALA A 325 9.97 27.79 -14.60
C ALA A 325 10.01 26.26 -14.47
N PRO A 326 9.98 25.50 -15.60
CA PRO A 326 9.90 24.04 -15.56
C PRO A 326 10.97 23.36 -14.69
N GLY A 327 12.22 23.83 -14.73
CA GLY A 327 13.31 23.29 -13.91
C GLY A 327 13.16 23.51 -12.40
N ARG A 328 12.12 24.24 -11.96
CA ARG A 328 11.76 24.38 -10.55
C ARG A 328 10.66 23.42 -10.10
N LEU A 329 10.06 22.66 -11.00
CA LEU A 329 9.14 21.58 -10.67
C LEU A 329 9.86 20.25 -10.75
N GLU A 330 9.64 19.41 -9.78
CA GLU A 330 10.08 18.03 -9.72
C GLU A 330 8.87 17.12 -9.53
N ILE A 331 8.82 16.01 -10.25
CA ILE A 331 7.79 14.98 -10.11
C ILE A 331 8.42 13.78 -9.41
N GLU A 332 7.85 13.39 -8.28
CA GLU A 332 8.27 12.23 -7.50
C GLU A 332 7.40 11.02 -7.83
N ILE A 333 8.05 9.88 -8.05
CA ILE A 333 7.42 8.64 -8.51
C ILE A 333 8.02 7.49 -7.71
N THR A 334 7.16 6.70 -7.07
CA THR A 334 7.61 5.54 -6.28
C THR A 334 8.18 4.43 -7.17
N GLU A 335 9.08 3.63 -6.62
CA GLU A 335 9.68 2.46 -7.29
C GLU A 335 8.60 1.52 -7.86
N SER A 336 7.53 1.26 -7.12
CA SER A 336 6.43 0.39 -7.53
C SER A 336 5.67 0.89 -8.76
N ALA A 337 5.65 2.19 -9.02
CA ALA A 337 5.00 2.79 -10.18
C ALA A 337 5.71 2.48 -11.51
N LEU A 338 6.99 2.09 -11.46
CA LEU A 338 7.79 1.73 -12.63
C LEU A 338 7.48 0.32 -13.17
N MET A 339 6.71 -0.48 -12.43
CA MET A 339 6.25 -1.80 -12.87
C MET A 339 5.27 -1.66 -14.05
N GLY A 340 5.80 -1.47 -15.25
CA GLY A 340 5.02 -1.29 -16.48
C GLY A 340 5.75 -0.41 -17.51
N ASP A 341 5.03 -0.01 -18.55
CA ASP A 341 5.58 0.83 -19.62
C ASP A 341 5.46 2.33 -19.26
N ALA A 342 6.24 2.78 -18.27
CA ALA A 342 6.26 4.16 -17.80
C ALA A 342 7.23 5.06 -18.60
N ILE A 343 8.17 4.47 -19.35
CA ILE A 343 9.30 5.21 -19.97
C ILE A 343 8.86 6.36 -20.87
N GLU A 344 7.81 6.18 -21.66
CA GLU A 344 7.33 7.20 -22.58
C GLU A 344 6.65 8.38 -21.84
N THR A 345 5.99 8.10 -20.70
CA THR A 345 5.43 9.15 -19.85
C THR A 345 6.56 9.98 -19.24
N LEU A 346 7.59 9.31 -18.69
CA LEU A 346 8.75 9.98 -18.08
C LEU A 346 9.51 10.83 -19.10
N LYS A 347 9.72 10.34 -20.31
CA LYS A 347 10.31 11.13 -21.41
C LYS A 347 9.45 12.35 -21.75
N GLY A 348 8.13 12.19 -21.77
CA GLY A 348 7.20 13.30 -22.00
C GLY A 348 7.30 14.38 -20.93
N ILE A 349 7.43 14.00 -19.65
CA ILE A 349 7.64 14.93 -18.53
C ILE A 349 9.00 15.64 -18.69
N LYS A 350 10.07 14.90 -18.98
CA LYS A 350 11.40 15.46 -19.19
C LYS A 350 11.44 16.44 -20.36
N ALA A 351 10.68 16.18 -21.42
CA ALA A 351 10.60 17.09 -22.58
C ALA A 351 10.00 18.47 -22.24
N LEU A 352 9.24 18.57 -21.13
CA LEU A 352 8.77 19.85 -20.57
C LEU A 352 9.86 20.61 -19.81
N GLY A 353 11.02 19.99 -19.54
CA GLY A 353 12.09 20.55 -18.72
C GLY A 353 11.91 20.37 -17.21
N VAL A 354 11.01 19.48 -16.81
CA VAL A 354 10.69 19.17 -15.40
C VAL A 354 11.68 18.14 -14.84
N GLY A 355 12.05 18.26 -13.57
CA GLY A 355 12.85 17.28 -12.83
C GLY A 355 12.07 16.00 -12.53
N LEU A 356 12.76 14.87 -12.50
CA LEU A 356 12.19 13.57 -12.09
C LEU A 356 12.95 12.99 -10.91
N SER A 357 12.23 12.54 -9.89
CA SER A 357 12.78 11.88 -8.72
C SER A 357 12.16 10.49 -8.53
N LEU A 358 13.00 9.53 -8.22
CA LEU A 358 12.57 8.19 -7.82
C LEU A 358 12.44 8.14 -6.30
N ASP A 359 11.24 7.84 -5.83
CA ASP A 359 10.89 7.83 -4.41
C ASP A 359 10.85 6.41 -3.81
N ASP A 360 10.98 6.31 -2.48
CA ASP A 360 10.93 5.06 -1.69
C ASP A 360 11.95 4.01 -2.15
N PHE A 361 13.12 4.42 -2.68
CA PHE A 361 14.10 3.48 -3.23
C PHE A 361 14.67 2.53 -2.17
N GLY A 362 14.64 1.24 -2.52
CA GLY A 362 15.15 0.14 -1.70
C GLY A 362 14.09 -0.62 -0.92
N THR A 363 12.81 -0.22 -1.00
CA THR A 363 11.70 -0.94 -0.39
C THR A 363 11.06 -1.96 -1.34
N GLY A 364 11.38 -1.91 -2.65
CA GLY A 364 10.83 -2.72 -3.72
C GLY A 364 11.83 -3.65 -4.42
N TYR A 365 11.42 -4.21 -5.53
CA TYR A 365 12.18 -5.17 -6.36
C TYR A 365 12.63 -4.55 -7.69
N SER A 366 13.14 -3.33 -7.72
CA SER A 366 13.63 -2.76 -8.99
C SER A 366 14.89 -3.45 -9.47
N SER A 367 14.89 -3.82 -10.74
CA SER A 367 16.12 -4.24 -11.43
C SER A 367 17.03 -3.01 -11.63
N LEU A 368 18.21 -3.00 -11.02
CA LEU A 368 19.22 -1.96 -11.19
C LEU A 368 19.52 -1.66 -12.68
N SER A 369 19.39 -2.69 -13.53
CA SER A 369 19.57 -2.53 -14.98
C SER A 369 18.47 -1.69 -15.62
N GLN A 370 17.25 -1.69 -15.09
CA GLN A 370 16.16 -0.85 -15.57
C GLN A 370 16.33 0.60 -15.12
N LEU A 371 16.77 0.84 -13.89
CA LEU A 371 16.96 2.18 -13.35
C LEU A 371 17.87 3.04 -14.25
N ALA A 372 18.93 2.46 -14.79
CA ALA A 372 19.87 3.16 -15.70
C ALA A 372 19.23 3.64 -17.02
N HIS A 373 18.04 3.13 -17.38
CA HIS A 373 17.33 3.52 -18.61
C HIS A 373 16.29 4.61 -18.40
N TYR A 374 15.93 4.90 -17.14
CA TYR A 374 14.97 5.94 -16.81
C TYR A 374 15.66 7.30 -16.61
N PRO A 375 15.05 8.41 -17.07
CA PRO A 375 15.68 9.73 -17.03
C PRO A 375 15.49 10.44 -15.69
N PHE A 376 15.81 9.79 -14.57
CA PHE A 376 15.73 10.38 -13.24
C PHE A 376 16.93 11.32 -12.97
N ASP A 377 16.64 12.43 -12.30
CA ASP A 377 17.63 13.40 -11.83
C ASP A 377 17.98 13.15 -10.36
N ARG A 378 17.03 12.55 -9.60
CA ARG A 378 17.17 12.31 -8.16
C ARG A 378 16.72 10.93 -7.76
N LEU A 379 17.31 10.49 -6.64
CA LEU A 379 17.01 9.25 -5.97
C LEU A 379 16.74 9.55 -4.49
N LYS A 380 15.51 9.33 -4.01
CA LYS A 380 15.15 9.49 -2.61
C LYS A 380 15.33 8.16 -1.88
N ILE A 381 16.03 8.22 -0.78
CA ILE A 381 16.35 7.07 0.08
C ILE A 381 15.33 7.04 1.19
N ASP A 382 14.55 5.95 1.26
CA ASP A 382 13.47 5.79 2.23
C ASP A 382 13.96 5.92 3.68
N ARG A 383 13.11 6.48 4.51
CA ARG A 383 13.36 6.70 5.95
C ARG A 383 13.77 5.45 6.72
N SER A 384 13.39 4.24 6.29
CA SER A 384 13.74 2.99 6.98
C SER A 384 15.25 2.77 7.04
N PHE A 385 15.99 3.24 6.03
CA PHE A 385 17.46 3.19 6.02
C PHE A 385 18.10 4.22 6.95
N VAL A 386 17.44 5.35 7.19
CA VAL A 386 17.91 6.42 8.08
C VAL A 386 17.55 6.12 9.53
N SER A 387 16.34 5.60 9.80
CA SER A 387 15.89 5.25 11.15
C SER A 387 16.72 4.13 11.79
N GLY A 388 17.31 3.24 10.98
CA GLY A 388 18.24 2.21 11.44
C GLY A 388 19.60 2.74 11.92
N LEU A 389 19.91 4.03 11.70
CA LEU A 389 21.14 4.70 12.12
C LEU A 389 21.00 5.28 13.55
N SER A 390 20.45 4.56 14.52
CA SER A 390 20.20 5.10 15.85
C SER A 390 21.46 5.16 16.72
N ASP A 391 21.62 6.25 17.49
CA ASP A 391 22.65 6.43 18.52
C ASP A 391 22.29 5.76 19.87
N GLY A 392 21.28 4.87 19.91
CA GLY A 392 20.74 4.27 21.12
C GLY A 392 21.67 3.25 21.76
N GLU A 393 21.76 3.30 23.09
CA GLU A 393 22.34 2.29 23.95
C GLU A 393 21.80 0.90 23.60
N GLU A 394 22.70 0.01 23.12
CA GLU A 394 22.47 -1.41 22.79
C GLU A 394 21.03 -1.86 22.47
N PRO A 395 20.64 -2.07 21.22
CA PRO A 395 20.90 -3.37 20.65
C PRO A 395 21.34 -3.29 19.18
N ASP A 396 22.35 -4.03 18.91
CA ASP A 396 22.75 -4.40 17.56
C ASP A 396 23.55 -3.38 16.73
N ARG A 397 24.80 -3.19 17.17
CA ARG A 397 25.85 -2.56 16.33
C ARG A 397 25.99 -3.19 14.94
N ALA A 398 25.44 -4.40 14.73
CA ALA A 398 25.40 -5.05 13.45
C ALA A 398 24.33 -4.45 12.54
N SER A 399 23.12 -4.19 13.04
CA SER A 399 22.03 -3.55 12.28
C SER A 399 22.36 -2.11 11.88
N ALA A 400 22.91 -1.32 12.80
CA ALA A 400 23.31 0.06 12.51
C ALA A 400 24.43 0.14 11.45
N ARG A 401 25.41 -0.77 11.50
CA ARG A 401 26.44 -0.90 10.45
C ARG A 401 25.86 -1.32 9.12
N HIS A 402 24.90 -2.25 9.13
CA HIS A 402 24.21 -2.70 7.90
C HIS A 402 23.42 -1.55 7.24
N ALA A 403 22.67 -0.78 8.03
CA ALA A 403 21.96 0.41 7.55
C ALA A 403 22.93 1.44 6.95
N GLY A 404 24.05 1.71 7.61
CA GLY A 404 25.10 2.62 7.10
C GLY A 404 25.72 2.13 5.78
N TRP A 405 26.01 0.84 5.63
CA TRP A 405 26.52 0.29 4.38
C TRP A 405 25.49 0.35 3.24
N MET A 406 24.22 0.06 3.54
CA MET A 406 23.15 0.17 2.55
C MET A 406 23.00 1.62 2.09
N LEU A 407 22.97 2.57 3.01
CA LEU A 407 22.90 3.99 2.70
C LEU A 407 24.07 4.43 1.79
N GLN A 408 25.30 4.02 2.12
CA GLN A 408 26.50 4.32 1.33
C GLN A 408 26.44 3.66 -0.07
N ALA A 409 25.94 2.43 -0.16
CA ALA A 409 25.78 1.73 -1.44
C ALA A 409 24.77 2.44 -2.34
N ILE A 410 23.62 2.87 -1.78
CA ILE A 410 22.58 3.61 -2.52
C ILE A 410 23.09 4.99 -2.96
N ALA A 411 23.79 5.71 -2.06
CA ALA A 411 24.38 7.01 -2.39
C ALA A 411 25.42 6.88 -3.51
N SER A 412 26.28 5.84 -3.47
CA SER A 412 27.27 5.56 -4.51
C SER A 412 26.62 5.18 -5.85
N LEU A 413 25.52 4.42 -5.80
CA LEU A 413 24.73 4.09 -7.00
C LEU A 413 24.15 5.34 -7.65
N GLY A 414 23.50 6.22 -6.85
CA GLY A 414 22.97 7.49 -7.33
C GLY A 414 24.04 8.34 -8.01
N ALA A 415 25.19 8.51 -7.33
CA ALA A 415 26.33 9.23 -7.89
C ALA A 415 26.86 8.60 -9.18
N GLY A 416 26.97 7.26 -9.25
CA GLY A 416 27.39 6.53 -10.45
C GLY A 416 26.44 6.69 -11.63
N LEU A 417 25.16 6.91 -11.39
CA LEU A 417 24.13 7.19 -12.40
C LEU A 417 23.97 8.69 -12.70
N GLY A 418 24.75 9.56 -12.05
CA GLY A 418 24.66 11.01 -12.23
C GLY A 418 23.43 11.64 -11.55
N MET A 419 22.81 10.93 -10.59
CA MET A 419 21.64 11.39 -9.86
C MET A 419 22.06 12.07 -8.54
N THR A 420 21.33 13.10 -8.15
CA THR A 420 21.37 13.66 -6.81
C THR A 420 20.68 12.70 -5.83
N THR A 421 21.20 12.49 -4.62
CA THR A 421 20.58 11.65 -3.61
C THR A 421 19.92 12.47 -2.51
N VAL A 422 18.74 12.08 -2.07
CA VAL A 422 17.98 12.71 -0.98
C VAL A 422 17.74 11.66 0.11
N ALA A 423 18.14 11.92 1.34
CA ALA A 423 17.79 11.06 2.48
C ALA A 423 16.57 11.61 3.21
N GLU A 424 15.59 10.76 3.44
CA GLU A 424 14.36 11.09 4.11
C GLU A 424 14.36 10.69 5.58
N GLY A 425 13.50 11.35 6.37
CA GLY A 425 13.29 10.99 7.77
C GLY A 425 14.49 11.25 8.67
N VAL A 426 15.34 12.23 8.34
CA VAL A 426 16.45 12.65 9.19
C VAL A 426 15.91 13.41 10.39
N GLU A 427 16.08 12.86 11.60
CA GLU A 427 15.52 13.40 12.83
C GLU A 427 16.58 13.93 13.80
N THR A 428 17.84 13.47 13.72
CA THR A 428 18.92 13.86 14.61
C THR A 428 20.16 14.35 13.85
N MET A 429 21.00 15.17 14.51
CA MET A 429 22.28 15.63 13.94
C MET A 429 23.21 14.46 13.65
N ALA A 430 23.23 13.44 14.50
CA ALA A 430 24.05 12.25 14.29
C ALA A 430 23.64 11.50 13.01
N GLN A 431 22.34 11.36 12.74
CA GLN A 431 21.86 10.81 11.46
C GLN A 431 22.30 11.70 10.29
N ALA A 432 22.16 13.02 10.40
CA ALA A 432 22.58 13.95 9.36
C ALA A 432 24.08 13.83 9.04
N GLU A 433 24.94 13.70 10.06
CA GLU A 433 26.36 13.47 9.89
C GLU A 433 26.66 12.13 9.18
N MET A 434 25.98 11.05 9.56
CA MET A 434 26.17 9.73 8.93
C MET A 434 25.71 9.74 7.48
N VAL A 435 24.57 10.35 7.19
CA VAL A 435 24.02 10.54 5.85
C VAL A 435 24.99 11.36 4.98
N CYS A 436 25.52 12.45 5.51
CA CYS A 436 26.52 13.28 4.83
C CYS A 436 27.82 12.51 4.55
N ARG A 437 28.32 11.70 5.53
CA ARG A 437 29.50 10.83 5.34
C ARG A 437 29.28 9.75 4.29
N ALA A 438 28.05 9.23 4.16
CA ALA A 438 27.69 8.25 3.14
C ALA A 438 27.68 8.86 1.72
N GLY A 439 27.80 10.18 1.59
CA GLY A 439 27.84 10.85 0.28
C GLY A 439 26.49 11.33 -0.24
N VAL A 440 25.45 11.30 0.59
CA VAL A 440 24.14 11.86 0.25
C VAL A 440 24.25 13.38 0.15
N THR A 441 23.53 13.96 -0.80
CA THR A 441 23.66 15.39 -1.16
C THR A 441 22.57 16.27 -0.59
N VAL A 442 21.37 15.73 -0.38
CA VAL A 442 20.22 16.46 0.15
C VAL A 442 19.62 15.68 1.31
N ILE A 443 19.14 16.39 2.32
CA ILE A 443 18.44 15.80 3.46
C ILE A 443 17.07 16.44 3.68
N GLN A 444 16.14 15.61 4.14
CA GLN A 444 14.79 15.99 4.51
C GLN A 444 14.39 15.26 5.79
N GLY A 445 13.75 15.95 6.72
CA GLY A 445 13.29 15.32 7.96
C GLY A 445 12.95 16.32 9.06
N HIS A 446 12.51 15.80 10.20
CA HIS A 446 12.09 16.62 11.33
C HIS A 446 13.25 17.36 12.01
N LEU A 447 14.49 16.95 11.77
CA LEU A 447 15.67 17.72 12.19
C LEU A 447 15.62 19.15 11.62
N ILE A 448 15.22 19.29 10.35
CA ILE A 448 15.17 20.59 9.67
C ILE A 448 13.86 21.30 10.01
N ALA A 449 12.72 20.71 9.64
CA ALA A 449 11.39 21.12 10.04
C ALA A 449 10.35 20.06 9.65
N ARG A 450 9.20 20.11 10.32
CA ARG A 450 7.99 19.42 9.87
C ARG A 450 7.41 20.13 8.66
N SER A 451 6.56 19.43 7.90
CA SER A 451 5.82 20.07 6.82
C SER A 451 4.94 21.21 7.35
N THR A 452 4.99 22.35 6.68
CA THR A 452 4.42 23.63 7.13
C THR A 452 3.40 24.12 6.10
N PRO A 453 2.23 24.64 6.52
CA PRO A 453 1.24 25.21 5.61
C PRO A 453 1.79 26.45 4.90
N GLN A 454 1.22 26.78 3.73
CA GLN A 454 1.64 27.92 2.89
C GLN A 454 1.70 29.26 3.68
N ALA A 455 0.78 29.48 4.63
CA ALA A 455 0.71 30.72 5.40
C ALA A 455 1.96 30.99 6.26
N GLU A 456 2.62 29.92 6.73
CA GLU A 456 3.78 30.00 7.62
C GLU A 456 5.11 29.83 6.86
N LEU A 457 5.05 29.48 5.57
CA LEU A 457 6.20 29.06 4.78
C LEU A 457 7.28 30.15 4.66
N LEU A 458 6.88 31.40 4.44
CA LEU A 458 7.83 32.51 4.31
C LEU A 458 8.61 32.74 5.62
N THR A 459 7.99 32.52 6.77
CA THR A 459 8.66 32.60 8.07
C THR A 459 9.66 31.47 8.23
N LEU A 460 9.28 30.25 7.82
CA LEU A 460 10.18 29.08 7.81
C LEU A 460 11.39 29.32 6.89
N MET A 461 11.17 29.82 5.66
CA MET A 461 12.24 30.10 4.70
C MET A 461 13.27 31.06 5.30
N ARG A 462 12.82 32.20 5.86
CA ARG A 462 13.71 33.19 6.48
C ARG A 462 14.53 32.60 7.64
N ARG A 463 13.89 31.76 8.47
CA ARG A 463 14.55 31.08 9.56
C ARG A 463 15.65 30.14 9.03
N LEU A 464 15.33 29.28 8.07
CA LEU A 464 16.30 28.33 7.51
C LEU A 464 17.47 29.01 6.79
N GLU A 465 17.22 30.16 6.13
CA GLU A 465 18.30 30.96 5.55
C GLU A 465 19.22 31.60 6.59
N ALA A 466 18.67 32.01 7.76
CA ALA A 466 19.44 32.63 8.85
C ALA A 466 20.23 31.57 9.66
N ASP A 467 19.64 30.38 9.86
CA ASP A 467 20.15 29.32 10.74
C ASP A 467 21.07 28.31 10.01
N ALA A 468 21.32 28.48 8.70
CA ALA A 468 22.17 27.57 7.93
C ALA A 468 23.61 27.54 8.49
N VAL A 469 23.92 26.52 9.29
CA VAL A 469 25.25 26.27 9.83
C VAL A 469 25.79 24.96 9.24
N PRO A 470 26.93 24.97 8.54
CA PRO A 470 27.48 23.78 7.93
C PRO A 470 27.74 22.65 8.94
N ILE A 471 27.41 21.43 8.58
CA ILE A 471 27.75 20.23 9.36
C ILE A 471 29.26 20.02 9.27
N ALA A 472 29.95 20.02 10.42
CA ALA A 472 31.37 19.70 10.49
C ALA A 472 31.57 18.18 10.25
N VAL A 473 31.80 17.78 9.00
CA VAL A 473 32.11 16.39 8.66
C VAL A 473 33.57 16.13 9.00
N SER A 474 33.86 15.41 10.09
CA SER A 474 35.18 14.82 10.33
C SER A 474 35.57 13.90 9.17
N ALA A 475 36.84 13.90 8.75
CA ALA A 475 37.32 13.18 7.56
C ALA A 475 36.80 11.74 7.44
N PRO A 476 36.67 11.20 6.22
CA PRO A 476 36.17 9.85 5.99
C PRO A 476 37.00 8.84 6.76
N LEU A 477 36.34 7.89 7.41
CA LEU A 477 37.02 6.75 8.05
C LEU A 477 37.92 6.10 6.99
N ALA A 478 39.24 6.21 7.21
CA ALA A 478 40.24 5.51 6.41
C ALA A 478 39.85 4.02 6.36
N GLN A 479 39.82 3.45 5.17
CA GLN A 479 39.67 2.01 4.98
C GLN A 479 40.76 1.32 5.84
N GLU A 480 40.35 0.71 6.94
CA GLU A 480 41.24 -0.26 7.60
C GLU A 480 41.43 -1.40 6.58
N SER A 481 42.58 -1.36 5.94
CA SER A 481 43.09 -2.45 5.11
C SER A 481 43.25 -3.66 6.01
N THR A 482 42.35 -4.60 5.90
CA THR A 482 42.53 -5.97 6.39
C THR A 482 43.69 -6.59 5.61
N THR A 483 44.84 -6.68 6.25
CA THR A 483 45.93 -7.59 5.91
C THR A 483 45.54 -9.00 6.32
#